data_cf2aa247112108bccd95e8beeb6aef7a
#
_entry.id   cf2aa247112108bccd95e8beeb6aef7a
#
_cell.length_a   1.000
_cell.length_b   1.000
_cell.length_c   1.000
_cell.angle_alpha   90.00
_cell.angle_beta   90.00
_cell.angle_gamma   90.00
#
_symmetry.space_group_name_H-M   'P 1'
#
loop_
_entity.id
_entity.type
_entity.pdbx_description
1 polymer ?
#
loop_
_entity_poly.entity_id
_entity_poly.type
_entity_poly.pdbx_seq_one_letter_code
_entity_poly.pdbx_strand_id
1 'polypeptide(L)'
;MKKILCVLMAIAMLACMTACSGGAKSGVEDGVLTVGMECAYAPYNWTQMDDSNGAVAIVNDPGKFANGYDVMIAKKICEANGWKLEVIQSDWDSLVPGVQTGTFDAVIAGQSMTAERAEQVDFAGPYFYATIVCVTKEDSPYAAATSIADLAGGSCTAQIATIWYDQCLPQIEGANIQTAAETAPAMLMALETGMVDFICTDMPTAQGAIAAYPDMVI
;
A
#
# COMPACT_ATOMS: atom_id res chain seq x y z
N MET A 1 9.39 -61.13 -3.32
CA MET A 1 8.97 -60.09 -4.27
C MET A 1 8.12 -58.99 -3.60
N LYS A 2 7.05 -59.32 -2.83
CA LYS A 2 6.22 -58.27 -2.18
C LYS A 2 6.97 -57.36 -1.18
N LYS A 3 7.96 -57.88 -0.41
CA LYS A 3 8.73 -57.09 0.55
C LYS A 3 9.73 -56.11 -0.13
N ILE A 4 10.28 -56.48 -1.28
CA ILE A 4 11.18 -55.64 -2.06
C ILE A 4 10.42 -54.48 -2.74
N LEU A 5 9.20 -54.76 -3.19
CA LEU A 5 8.32 -53.74 -3.79
C LEU A 5 7.89 -52.68 -2.77
N CYS A 6 7.62 -53.04 -1.50
CA CYS A 6 7.28 -52.10 -0.43
C CYS A 6 8.46 -51.20 -0.07
N VAL A 7 9.70 -51.72 -0.06
CA VAL A 7 10.92 -50.91 0.24
C VAL A 7 11.20 -49.94 -0.91
N LEU A 8 11.03 -50.34 -2.16
CA LEU A 8 11.19 -49.47 -3.32
C LEU A 8 10.12 -48.34 -3.34
N MET A 9 8.87 -48.61 -2.95
CA MET A 9 7.85 -47.58 -2.84
C MET A 9 8.09 -46.62 -1.66
N ALA A 10 8.63 -47.09 -0.53
CA ALA A 10 8.99 -46.24 0.59
C ALA A 10 10.17 -45.31 0.25
N ILE A 11 11.16 -45.79 -0.50
CA ILE A 11 12.31 -44.97 -0.97
C ILE A 11 11.85 -43.96 -2.00
N ALA A 12 10.91 -44.29 -2.90
CA ALA A 12 10.33 -43.36 -3.86
C ALA A 12 9.50 -42.24 -3.19
N MET A 13 8.77 -42.53 -2.10
CA MET A 13 8.06 -41.52 -1.33
C MET A 13 9.02 -40.61 -0.52
N LEU A 14 10.11 -41.13 -0.01
CA LEU A 14 11.13 -40.32 0.66
C LEU A 14 11.85 -39.36 -0.33
N ALA A 15 12.09 -39.80 -1.56
CA ALA A 15 12.70 -38.96 -2.58
C ALA A 15 11.76 -37.82 -3.11
N CYS A 16 10.45 -38.00 -3.01
CA CYS A 16 9.47 -36.96 -3.37
C CYS A 16 9.31 -35.86 -2.31
N MET A 17 9.72 -36.11 -1.05
CA MET A 17 9.63 -35.09 0.01
C MET A 17 10.80 -34.10 0.01
N THR A 18 11.88 -34.36 -0.73
CA THR A 18 13.01 -33.43 -0.87
C THR A 18 12.92 -32.47 -2.06
N ALA A 19 11.85 -32.58 -2.87
CA ALA A 19 11.70 -31.75 -4.09
C ALA A 19 10.80 -30.49 -3.89
N CYS A 20 10.30 -30.20 -2.69
CA CYS A 20 9.44 -29.07 -2.41
C CYS A 20 10.00 -28.08 -1.36
N SER A 21 11.31 -27.97 -1.21
CA SER A 21 11.91 -26.89 -0.44
C SER A 21 12.65 -25.88 -1.35
N GLY A 22 12.04 -25.56 -2.46
CA GLY A 22 12.36 -24.33 -3.18
C GLY A 22 11.61 -23.20 -2.52
N GLY A 23 11.99 -22.80 -1.29
CA GLY A 23 11.57 -21.51 -0.74
C GLY A 23 12.00 -20.45 -1.77
N ALA A 24 11.11 -19.50 -2.08
CA ALA A 24 11.48 -18.34 -2.87
C ALA A 24 12.75 -17.76 -2.25
N LYS A 25 13.81 -17.59 -3.05
CA LYS A 25 15.04 -16.95 -2.58
C LYS A 25 14.66 -15.50 -2.27
N SER A 26 15.10 -14.97 -1.13
CA SER A 26 14.92 -13.57 -0.84
C SER A 26 15.71 -12.71 -1.83
N GLY A 27 15.28 -11.48 -2.08
CA GLY A 27 15.99 -10.54 -2.95
C GLY A 27 17.43 -10.28 -2.53
N VAL A 28 17.74 -10.45 -1.27
CA VAL A 28 19.09 -10.35 -0.71
C VAL A 28 20.00 -11.50 -1.18
N GLU A 29 19.45 -12.67 -1.46
CA GLU A 29 20.22 -13.87 -1.86
C GLU A 29 20.46 -13.96 -3.36
N ASP A 30 19.51 -13.50 -4.19
CA ASP A 30 19.57 -13.58 -5.66
C ASP A 30 19.97 -12.27 -6.34
N GLY A 31 20.11 -11.18 -5.58
CA GLY A 31 20.48 -9.86 -6.08
C GLY A 31 19.29 -9.08 -6.66
N VAL A 32 18.08 -9.51 -6.40
CA VAL A 32 16.83 -8.84 -6.83
C VAL A 32 16.01 -8.49 -5.59
N LEU A 33 15.61 -7.23 -5.44
CA LEU A 33 14.65 -6.81 -4.44
C LEU A 33 13.28 -6.69 -5.11
N THR A 34 12.36 -7.57 -4.75
CA THR A 34 10.96 -7.48 -5.17
C THR A 34 10.18 -6.64 -4.16
N VAL A 35 9.52 -5.58 -4.63
CA VAL A 35 8.81 -4.62 -3.77
C VAL A 35 7.34 -4.58 -4.12
N GLY A 36 6.49 -4.90 -3.13
CA GLY A 36 5.03 -4.73 -3.21
C GLY A 36 4.64 -3.27 -3.05
N MET A 37 3.81 -2.77 -3.97
CA MET A 37 3.23 -1.42 -3.97
C MET A 37 1.78 -1.49 -4.47
N GLU A 38 0.93 -0.56 -3.99
CA GLU A 38 -0.44 -0.44 -4.52
C GLU A 38 -0.45 0.14 -5.95
N CYS A 39 0.51 1.02 -6.26
CA CYS A 39 0.63 1.76 -7.52
C CYS A 39 -0.63 2.60 -7.85
N ALA A 40 -1.37 3.02 -6.84
CA ALA A 40 -2.56 3.87 -6.93
C ALA A 40 -2.57 5.00 -5.88
N TYR A 41 -1.45 5.27 -5.25
CA TYR A 41 -1.29 6.20 -4.13
C TYR A 41 -0.30 7.34 -4.46
N ALA A 42 -0.75 8.32 -5.24
CA ALA A 42 0.05 9.51 -5.53
C ALA A 42 0.11 10.46 -4.31
N PRO A 43 1.25 11.12 -4.03
CA PRO A 43 2.50 11.16 -4.81
C PRO A 43 3.53 10.09 -4.39
N TYR A 44 3.16 9.10 -3.62
CA TYR A 44 4.07 8.08 -3.11
C TYR A 44 4.35 6.99 -4.14
N ASN A 45 3.31 6.34 -4.67
CA ASN A 45 3.45 5.35 -5.73
C ASN A 45 2.19 5.36 -6.62
N TRP A 46 2.38 5.54 -7.92
CA TRP A 46 1.28 5.54 -8.90
C TRP A 46 1.68 4.87 -10.19
N THR A 47 0.68 4.45 -10.97
CA THR A 47 0.87 3.85 -12.28
C THR A 47 0.92 4.91 -13.38
N GLN A 48 1.88 4.78 -14.31
CA GLN A 48 1.94 5.53 -15.57
C GLN A 48 2.18 4.58 -16.75
N MET A 49 2.01 5.10 -17.98
CA MET A 49 1.98 4.29 -19.21
C MET A 49 3.32 4.25 -19.94
N ASP A 50 4.35 4.90 -19.43
CA ASP A 50 5.69 4.94 -20.00
C ASP A 50 6.76 4.95 -18.89
N ASP A 51 8.03 4.80 -19.27
CA ASP A 51 9.18 4.78 -18.37
C ASP A 51 9.76 6.17 -18.07
N SER A 52 9.05 7.23 -18.42
CA SER A 52 9.52 8.61 -18.19
C SER A 52 9.73 8.89 -16.70
N ASN A 53 10.55 9.92 -16.41
CA ASN A 53 10.86 10.36 -15.04
C ASN A 53 11.41 9.27 -14.11
N GLY A 54 12.02 8.22 -14.70
CA GLY A 54 12.64 7.13 -13.96
C GLY A 54 11.66 6.12 -13.36
N ALA A 55 10.48 6.01 -13.94
CA ALA A 55 9.52 4.96 -13.57
C ALA A 55 10.09 3.56 -13.83
N VAL A 56 9.58 2.59 -13.07
CA VAL A 56 10.01 1.19 -13.10
C VAL A 56 8.87 0.33 -13.59
N ALA A 57 9.14 -0.59 -14.54
CA ALA A 57 8.13 -1.51 -15.04
C ALA A 57 7.47 -2.31 -13.90
N ILE A 58 6.14 -2.42 -13.93
CA ILE A 58 5.39 -3.27 -13.02
C ILE A 58 5.43 -4.69 -13.56
N VAL A 59 6.04 -5.62 -12.83
CA VAL A 59 6.34 -6.97 -13.33
C VAL A 59 5.07 -7.76 -13.67
N ASN A 60 4.04 -7.61 -12.85
CA ASN A 60 2.77 -8.33 -13.01
C ASN A 60 1.69 -7.54 -13.77
N ASP A 61 2.02 -6.34 -14.30
CA ASP A 61 1.12 -5.55 -15.17
C ASP A 61 1.89 -5.02 -16.39
N PRO A 62 2.12 -5.87 -17.42
CA PRO A 62 2.95 -5.54 -18.58
C PRO A 62 2.47 -4.30 -19.32
N GLY A 63 3.40 -3.39 -19.63
CA GLY A 63 3.14 -2.12 -20.31
C GLY A 63 2.78 -0.97 -19.38
N LYS A 64 2.78 -1.21 -18.07
CA LYS A 64 2.63 -0.16 -17.06
C LYS A 64 3.89 -0.03 -16.20
N PHE A 65 4.04 1.15 -15.61
CA PHE A 65 5.23 1.54 -14.86
C PHE A 65 4.81 2.19 -13.54
N ALA A 66 5.50 1.85 -12.47
CA ALA A 66 5.35 2.50 -11.17
C ALA A 66 6.27 3.71 -11.08
N ASN A 67 5.76 4.83 -10.59
CA ASN A 67 6.53 6.02 -10.29
C ASN A 67 6.11 6.60 -8.92
N GLY A 68 6.92 7.50 -8.38
CA GLY A 68 6.65 8.19 -7.12
C GLY A 68 7.78 8.13 -6.12
N TYR A 69 7.50 8.71 -4.95
CA TYR A 69 8.49 8.82 -3.88
C TYR A 69 8.95 7.45 -3.38
N ASP A 70 8.02 6.51 -3.20
CA ASP A 70 8.33 5.14 -2.77
C ASP A 70 9.21 4.40 -3.78
N VAL A 71 8.95 4.58 -5.07
CA VAL A 71 9.79 4.02 -6.16
C VAL A 71 11.18 4.60 -6.10
N MET A 72 11.32 5.92 -5.83
CA MET A 72 12.64 6.55 -5.67
C MET A 72 13.40 5.99 -4.47
N ILE A 73 12.72 5.76 -3.34
CA ILE A 73 13.31 5.13 -2.15
C ILE A 73 13.77 3.70 -2.47
N ALA A 74 12.90 2.89 -3.10
CA ALA A 74 13.23 1.52 -3.51
C ALA A 74 14.47 1.47 -4.43
N LYS A 75 14.55 2.36 -5.42
CA LYS A 75 15.72 2.49 -6.31
C LYS A 75 16.99 2.81 -5.53
N LYS A 76 16.94 3.75 -4.58
CA LYS A 76 18.11 4.11 -3.76
C LYS A 76 18.58 2.96 -2.87
N ILE A 77 17.65 2.18 -2.32
CA ILE A 77 17.99 0.98 -1.55
C ILE A 77 18.71 -0.05 -2.46
N CYS A 78 18.16 -0.29 -3.65
CA CYS A 78 18.77 -1.20 -4.61
C CYS A 78 20.15 -0.73 -5.09
N GLU A 79 20.29 0.56 -5.42
CA GLU A 79 21.57 1.17 -5.82
C GLU A 79 22.63 1.01 -4.73
N ALA A 80 22.29 1.25 -3.46
CA ALA A 80 23.20 1.17 -2.34
C ALA A 80 23.70 -0.27 -2.07
N ASN A 81 22.90 -1.27 -2.45
CA ASN A 81 23.22 -2.68 -2.20
C ASN A 81 23.65 -3.44 -3.47
N GLY A 82 23.62 -2.81 -4.64
CA GLY A 82 23.92 -3.47 -5.91
C GLY A 82 22.85 -4.46 -6.36
N TRP A 83 21.58 -4.24 -5.96
CA TRP A 83 20.45 -5.09 -6.31
C TRP A 83 19.68 -4.54 -7.51
N LYS A 84 18.97 -5.43 -8.22
CA LYS A 84 17.96 -5.08 -9.19
C LYS A 84 16.63 -4.83 -8.46
N LEU A 85 15.88 -3.80 -8.87
CA LEU A 85 14.53 -3.54 -8.39
C LEU A 85 13.49 -4.20 -9.30
N GLU A 86 12.55 -4.90 -8.71
CA GLU A 86 11.32 -5.36 -9.34
C GLU A 86 10.10 -4.87 -8.54
N VAL A 87 9.16 -4.20 -9.20
CA VAL A 87 7.93 -3.70 -8.56
C VAL A 87 6.78 -4.64 -8.89
N ILE A 88 6.08 -5.11 -7.86
CA ILE A 88 4.89 -5.95 -7.97
C ILE A 88 3.70 -5.15 -7.45
N GLN A 89 2.71 -4.93 -8.32
CA GLN A 89 1.45 -4.29 -7.92
C GLN A 89 0.59 -5.27 -7.14
N SER A 90 0.03 -4.80 -6.03
CA SER A 90 -0.85 -5.57 -5.17
C SER A 90 -1.90 -4.65 -4.54
N ASP A 91 -3.07 -5.18 -4.23
CA ASP A 91 -4.07 -4.45 -3.46
C ASP A 91 -3.50 -4.07 -2.09
N TRP A 92 -3.93 -2.92 -1.58
CA TRP A 92 -3.40 -2.34 -0.35
C TRP A 92 -3.44 -3.29 0.86
N ASP A 93 -4.57 -3.95 1.09
CA ASP A 93 -4.78 -4.88 2.19
C ASP A 93 -4.01 -6.21 2.04
N SER A 94 -3.51 -6.49 0.84
CA SER A 94 -2.70 -7.67 0.52
C SER A 94 -1.19 -7.44 0.68
N LEU A 95 -0.74 -6.21 0.96
CA LEU A 95 0.68 -5.88 1.05
C LEU A 95 1.38 -6.59 2.22
N VAL A 96 0.84 -6.52 3.45
CA VAL A 96 1.43 -7.22 4.60
C VAL A 96 1.38 -8.75 4.43
N PRO A 97 0.24 -9.35 4.05
CA PRO A 97 0.20 -10.77 3.72
C PRO A 97 1.20 -11.19 2.64
N GLY A 98 1.44 -10.34 1.64
CA GLY A 98 2.39 -10.62 0.56
C GLY A 98 3.83 -10.78 1.03
N VAL A 99 4.28 -9.97 2.00
CA VAL A 99 5.60 -10.15 2.66
C VAL A 99 5.63 -11.46 3.45
N GLN A 100 4.59 -11.73 4.23
CA GLN A 100 4.53 -12.95 5.05
C GLN A 100 4.57 -14.24 4.23
N THR A 101 4.00 -14.22 3.03
CA THR A 101 3.97 -15.38 2.12
C THR A 101 5.16 -15.43 1.16
N GLY A 102 6.02 -14.40 1.15
CA GLY A 102 7.15 -14.31 0.23
C GLY A 102 6.73 -14.04 -1.22
N THR A 103 5.59 -13.41 -1.43
CA THR A 103 5.16 -12.94 -2.77
C THR A 103 6.07 -11.82 -3.27
N PHE A 104 6.56 -11.00 -2.36
CA PHE A 104 7.62 -10.00 -2.54
C PHE A 104 8.45 -9.89 -1.26
N ASP A 105 9.68 -9.39 -1.37
CA ASP A 105 10.65 -9.32 -0.27
C ASP A 105 10.32 -8.19 0.71
N ALA A 106 9.76 -7.09 0.21
CA ALA A 106 9.47 -5.91 1.01
C ALA A 106 8.25 -5.15 0.51
N VAL A 107 7.67 -4.33 1.37
CA VAL A 107 6.70 -3.28 1.03
C VAL A 107 7.35 -1.91 1.21
N ILE A 108 7.26 -1.07 0.18
CA ILE A 108 7.63 0.35 0.22
C ILE A 108 6.47 1.10 -0.42
N ALA A 109 5.46 1.45 0.38
CA ALA A 109 4.17 1.93 -0.11
C ALA A 109 3.53 2.97 0.82
N GLY A 110 4.32 3.84 1.47
CA GLY A 110 3.80 4.83 2.41
C GLY A 110 3.13 4.21 3.65
N GLN A 111 3.41 2.94 3.93
CA GLN A 111 2.72 2.21 4.98
C GLN A 111 3.17 2.62 6.38
N SER A 112 2.24 3.14 7.19
CA SER A 112 2.51 3.51 8.58
C SER A 112 2.85 2.28 9.42
N MET A 113 3.90 2.39 10.25
CA MET A 113 4.18 1.43 11.29
C MET A 113 3.14 1.56 12.40
N THR A 114 2.41 0.47 12.67
CA THR A 114 1.52 0.34 13.82
C THR A 114 1.96 -0.83 14.68
N ALA A 115 1.54 -0.84 15.96
CA ALA A 115 1.84 -1.96 16.86
C ALA A 115 1.31 -3.29 16.29
N GLU A 116 0.09 -3.28 15.73
CA GLU A 116 -0.53 -4.44 15.11
C GLU A 116 0.26 -4.98 13.91
N ARG A 117 0.71 -4.08 13.02
CA ARG A 117 1.53 -4.48 11.86
C ARG A 117 2.92 -4.97 12.28
N ALA A 118 3.51 -4.36 13.32
CA ALA A 118 4.82 -4.77 13.85
C ALA A 118 4.80 -6.16 14.53
N GLU A 119 3.61 -6.68 14.88
CA GLU A 119 3.45 -8.08 15.30
C GLU A 119 3.49 -9.07 14.12
N GLN A 120 3.32 -8.58 12.89
CA GLN A 120 3.18 -9.39 11.69
C GLN A 120 4.41 -9.35 10.79
N VAL A 121 5.08 -8.19 10.70
CA VAL A 121 6.26 -7.95 9.85
C VAL A 121 7.23 -7.01 10.54
N ASP A 122 8.50 -7.09 10.17
CA ASP A 122 9.52 -6.15 10.62
C ASP A 122 9.46 -4.84 9.83
N PHE A 123 9.69 -3.72 10.52
CA PHE A 123 9.82 -2.41 9.90
C PHE A 123 11.25 -1.91 9.95
N ALA A 124 11.75 -1.39 8.83
CA ALA A 124 12.93 -0.53 8.81
C ALA A 124 12.56 0.88 9.31
N GLY A 125 13.55 1.69 9.63
CA GLY A 125 13.33 3.07 10.06
C GLY A 125 12.52 3.88 9.05
N PRO A 126 11.72 4.87 9.52
CA PRO A 126 10.83 5.63 8.66
C PRO A 126 11.62 6.48 7.67
N TYR A 127 11.18 6.52 6.42
CA TYR A 127 11.73 7.38 5.38
C TYR A 127 10.91 8.64 5.13
N PHE A 128 9.72 8.74 5.74
CA PHE A 128 8.84 9.91 5.69
C PHE A 128 7.95 10.00 6.93
N TYR A 129 7.58 11.23 7.31
CA TYR A 129 6.59 11.53 8.34
C TYR A 129 5.50 12.39 7.73
N ALA A 130 4.25 11.93 7.78
CA ALA A 130 3.10 12.66 7.26
C ALA A 130 2.23 13.20 8.39
N THR A 131 1.65 14.39 8.17
CA THR A 131 0.54 14.89 8.97
C THR A 131 -0.76 14.35 8.37
N ILE A 132 -1.66 13.86 9.22
CA ILE A 132 -2.99 13.42 8.82
C ILE A 132 -3.93 14.61 8.82
N VAL A 133 -4.73 14.72 7.76
CA VAL A 133 -5.66 15.83 7.53
C VAL A 133 -7.00 15.31 7.00
N CYS A 134 -8.02 16.18 7.05
CA CYS A 134 -9.27 15.96 6.35
C CYS A 134 -9.33 16.88 5.12
N VAL A 135 -9.98 16.38 4.06
CA VAL A 135 -10.27 17.14 2.84
C VAL A 135 -11.76 17.18 2.65
N THR A 136 -12.28 18.34 2.34
CA THR A 136 -13.70 18.58 2.05
C THR A 136 -13.85 19.46 0.81
N LYS A 137 -15.09 19.71 0.35
CA LYS A 137 -15.35 20.66 -0.74
C LYS A 137 -15.49 22.08 -0.18
N GLU A 138 -15.13 23.10 -0.97
CA GLU A 138 -15.16 24.51 -0.54
C GLU A 138 -16.58 25.03 -0.21
N ASP A 139 -17.60 24.43 -0.80
CA ASP A 139 -19.02 24.73 -0.54
C ASP A 139 -19.64 23.88 0.58
N SER A 140 -18.86 22.99 1.18
CA SER A 140 -19.29 22.15 2.30
C SER A 140 -19.47 22.97 3.59
N PRO A 141 -20.41 22.62 4.48
CA PRO A 141 -20.49 23.21 5.80
C PRO A 141 -19.22 22.99 6.64
N TYR A 142 -18.36 22.05 6.25
CA TYR A 142 -17.09 21.71 6.91
C TYR A 142 -15.88 22.46 6.36
N ALA A 143 -16.03 23.27 5.30
CA ALA A 143 -14.91 23.97 4.66
C ALA A 143 -14.16 24.97 5.58
N ALA A 144 -14.82 25.45 6.63
CA ALA A 144 -14.22 26.33 7.60
C ALA A 144 -13.73 25.63 8.88
N ALA A 145 -13.73 24.28 8.89
CA ALA A 145 -13.27 23.49 10.04
C ALA A 145 -11.78 23.76 10.33
N THR A 146 -11.45 23.94 11.62
CA THR A 146 -10.08 24.16 12.08
C THR A 146 -9.63 23.10 13.08
N SER A 147 -10.55 22.22 13.45
CA SER A 147 -10.31 21.10 14.36
C SER A 147 -11.21 19.93 14.03
N ILE A 148 -10.88 18.74 14.55
CA ILE A 148 -11.72 17.55 14.40
C ILE A 148 -13.10 17.72 15.05
N ALA A 149 -13.24 18.59 16.05
CA ALA A 149 -14.53 18.88 16.68
C ALA A 149 -15.50 19.59 15.74
N ASP A 150 -14.98 20.37 14.80
CA ASP A 150 -15.79 21.09 13.79
C ASP A 150 -16.35 20.14 12.71
N LEU A 151 -15.86 18.90 12.64
CA LEU A 151 -16.28 17.86 11.74
C LEU A 151 -17.36 16.94 12.32
N ALA A 152 -17.80 17.23 13.56
CA ALA A 152 -18.77 16.39 14.25
C ALA A 152 -20.06 16.15 13.46
N GLY A 153 -20.50 14.90 13.42
CA GLY A 153 -21.75 14.48 12.75
C GLY A 153 -21.68 14.36 11.22
N GLY A 154 -20.56 14.77 10.60
CA GLY A 154 -20.42 14.70 9.14
C GLY A 154 -20.25 13.27 8.62
N SER A 155 -20.67 13.05 7.37
CA SER A 155 -20.45 11.80 6.66
C SER A 155 -19.01 11.76 6.11
N CYS A 156 -18.32 10.64 6.32
CA CYS A 156 -16.91 10.56 5.96
C CYS A 156 -16.48 9.15 5.58
N THR A 157 -15.36 9.07 4.89
CA THR A 157 -14.65 7.80 4.60
C THR A 157 -13.16 8.01 4.52
N ALA A 158 -12.42 6.91 4.45
CA ALA A 158 -11.01 6.85 4.14
C ALA A 158 -10.71 5.51 3.45
N GLN A 159 -9.47 5.28 3.09
CA GLN A 159 -9.07 4.00 2.48
C GLN A 159 -9.09 2.88 3.51
N ILE A 160 -9.55 1.69 3.09
CA ILE A 160 -9.62 0.48 3.90
C ILE A 160 -8.25 0.11 4.50
N ALA A 161 -8.26 -0.48 5.70
CA ALA A 161 -7.07 -0.98 6.39
C ALA A 161 -5.97 0.10 6.58
N THR A 162 -6.33 1.39 6.66
CA THR A 162 -5.43 2.48 6.98
C THR A 162 -5.68 3.01 8.39
N ILE A 163 -4.65 3.64 8.98
CA ILE A 163 -4.82 4.38 10.24
C ILE A 163 -5.85 5.50 10.12
N TRP A 164 -6.07 6.02 8.92
CA TRP A 164 -7.06 7.06 8.66
C TRP A 164 -8.47 6.58 8.96
N TYR A 165 -8.83 5.40 8.40
CA TYR A 165 -10.14 4.81 8.58
C TYR A 165 -10.33 4.22 9.98
N ASP A 166 -9.33 3.42 10.44
CA ASP A 166 -9.47 2.60 11.64
C ASP A 166 -9.22 3.40 12.94
N GLN A 167 -8.39 4.45 12.89
CA GLN A 167 -7.94 5.16 14.08
C GLN A 167 -8.30 6.66 14.08
N CYS A 168 -8.28 7.34 12.91
CA CYS A 168 -8.50 8.77 12.86
C CYS A 168 -9.99 9.13 12.78
N LEU A 169 -10.75 8.56 11.86
CA LEU A 169 -12.18 8.84 11.71
C LEU A 169 -12.99 8.56 13.00
N PRO A 170 -12.74 7.49 13.77
CA PRO A 170 -13.48 7.23 15.02
C PRO A 170 -13.25 8.27 16.12
N GLN A 171 -12.26 9.16 16.00
CA GLN A 171 -12.02 10.25 16.95
C GLN A 171 -12.96 11.45 16.72
N ILE A 172 -13.64 11.52 15.60
CA ILE A 172 -14.58 12.59 15.26
C ILE A 172 -15.94 12.27 15.89
N GLU A 173 -16.42 13.13 16.77
CA GLU A 173 -17.67 12.91 17.52
C GLU A 173 -18.87 12.77 16.59
N GLY A 174 -19.60 11.68 16.70
CA GLY A 174 -20.82 11.43 15.93
C GLY A 174 -20.62 11.32 14.41
N ALA A 175 -19.38 11.14 13.93
CA ALA A 175 -19.08 10.96 12.52
C ALA A 175 -19.89 9.80 11.93
N ASN A 176 -20.51 10.04 10.77
CA ASN A 176 -21.21 9.01 10.00
C ASN A 176 -20.23 8.35 9.05
N ILE A 177 -19.43 7.40 9.57
CA ILE A 177 -18.37 6.73 8.82
C ILE A 177 -19.01 5.78 7.81
N GLN A 178 -18.81 6.07 6.53
CA GLN A 178 -19.28 5.27 5.40
C GLN A 178 -18.34 4.09 5.12
N THR A 179 -18.74 3.18 4.24
CA THR A 179 -17.89 2.07 3.79
C THR A 179 -16.54 2.59 3.32
N ALA A 180 -15.47 1.94 3.77
CA ALA A 180 -14.10 2.29 3.38
C ALA A 180 -13.91 2.16 1.87
N ALA A 181 -13.12 3.07 1.30
CA ALA A 181 -12.72 3.00 -0.10
C ALA A 181 -11.57 2.00 -0.28
N GLU A 182 -11.56 1.26 -1.37
CA GLU A 182 -10.50 0.29 -1.64
C GLU A 182 -9.16 0.96 -1.99
N THR A 183 -9.22 2.13 -2.67
CA THR A 183 -8.03 2.86 -3.13
C THR A 183 -8.14 4.36 -2.82
N ALA A 184 -7.01 5.07 -2.81
CA ALA A 184 -6.99 6.52 -2.66
C ALA A 184 -7.78 7.25 -3.77
N PRO A 185 -7.70 6.88 -5.06
CA PRO A 185 -8.58 7.46 -6.10
C PRO A 185 -10.07 7.23 -5.83
N ALA A 186 -10.47 6.05 -5.36
CA ALA A 186 -11.87 5.78 -5.02
C ALA A 186 -12.36 6.63 -3.84
N MET A 187 -11.50 6.84 -2.84
CA MET A 187 -11.76 7.74 -1.71
C MET A 187 -11.97 9.19 -2.17
N LEU A 188 -11.09 9.70 -3.04
CA LEU A 188 -11.23 11.05 -3.63
C LEU A 188 -12.50 11.18 -4.46
N MET A 189 -12.85 10.15 -5.22
CA MET A 189 -14.10 10.12 -6.01
C MET A 189 -15.34 10.15 -5.13
N ALA A 190 -15.33 9.51 -3.96
CA ALA A 190 -16.44 9.57 -3.01
C ALA A 190 -16.70 11.01 -2.52
N LEU A 191 -15.64 11.78 -2.27
CA LEU A 191 -15.74 13.20 -1.93
C LEU A 191 -16.21 14.02 -3.14
N GLU A 192 -15.60 13.81 -4.32
CA GLU A 192 -15.93 14.56 -5.54
C GLU A 192 -17.39 14.43 -5.94
N THR A 193 -17.95 13.24 -5.79
CA THR A 193 -19.35 12.96 -6.13
C THR A 193 -20.35 13.33 -5.03
N GLY A 194 -19.87 13.83 -3.87
CA GLY A 194 -20.72 14.19 -2.74
C GLY A 194 -21.32 12.99 -1.99
N MET A 195 -20.73 11.81 -2.12
CA MET A 195 -21.13 10.63 -1.33
C MET A 195 -20.77 10.78 0.16
N VAL A 196 -19.75 11.58 0.44
CA VAL A 196 -19.31 11.94 1.79
C VAL A 196 -19.03 13.45 1.87
N ASP A 197 -19.11 14.01 3.07
CA ASP A 197 -18.83 15.42 3.33
C ASP A 197 -17.32 15.70 3.41
N PHE A 198 -16.54 14.72 3.89
CA PHE A 198 -15.09 14.83 3.96
C PHE A 198 -14.42 13.44 3.95
N ILE A 199 -13.14 13.44 3.62
CA ILE A 199 -12.28 12.26 3.68
C ILE A 199 -11.09 12.52 4.61
N CYS A 200 -10.49 11.44 5.14
CA CYS A 200 -9.26 11.51 5.94
C CYS A 200 -8.11 10.89 5.15
N THR A 201 -6.98 11.62 5.06
CA THR A 201 -5.78 11.19 4.34
C THR A 201 -4.55 11.91 4.91
N ASP A 202 -3.38 11.71 4.30
CA ASP A 202 -2.17 12.47 4.63
C ASP A 202 -2.05 13.77 3.83
N MET A 203 -1.22 14.69 4.35
CA MET A 203 -1.02 16.01 3.74
C MET A 203 -0.51 15.97 2.30
N PRO A 204 0.49 15.15 1.90
CA PRO A 204 0.93 15.08 0.51
C PRO A 204 -0.17 14.64 -0.46
N THR A 205 -0.98 13.64 -0.08
CA THR A 205 -2.13 13.20 -0.88
C THR A 205 -3.19 14.29 -0.98
N ALA A 206 -3.50 14.96 0.14
CA ALA A 206 -4.42 16.09 0.16
C ALA A 206 -3.96 17.24 -0.74
N GLN A 207 -2.67 17.59 -0.71
CA GLN A 207 -2.09 18.61 -1.59
C GLN A 207 -2.18 18.21 -3.07
N GLY A 208 -1.96 16.93 -3.39
CA GLY A 208 -2.19 16.39 -4.73
C GLY A 208 -3.66 16.48 -5.15
N ALA A 209 -4.57 16.19 -4.23
CA ALA A 209 -6.01 16.27 -4.47
C ALA A 209 -6.46 17.70 -4.80
N ILE A 210 -6.13 18.70 -3.99
CA ILE A 210 -6.52 20.11 -4.26
C ILE A 210 -5.88 20.67 -5.53
N ALA A 211 -4.74 20.15 -5.97
CA ALA A 211 -4.15 20.50 -7.26
C ALA A 211 -4.94 19.93 -8.44
N ALA A 212 -5.56 18.76 -8.28
CA ALA A 212 -6.36 18.08 -9.31
C ALA A 212 -7.84 18.49 -9.27
N TYR A 213 -8.38 18.79 -8.09
CA TYR A 213 -9.76 19.17 -7.80
C TYR A 213 -9.78 20.54 -7.11
N PRO A 214 -9.86 21.65 -7.85
CA PRO A 214 -9.70 23.00 -7.31
C PRO A 214 -10.79 23.45 -6.31
N ASP A 215 -11.91 22.73 -6.26
CA ASP A 215 -13.01 22.93 -5.33
C ASP A 215 -12.87 22.15 -4.01
N MET A 216 -11.77 21.40 -3.85
CA MET A 216 -11.43 20.75 -2.60
C MET A 216 -10.52 21.65 -1.74
N VAL A 217 -10.72 21.56 -0.41
CA VAL A 217 -9.95 22.30 0.61
C VAL A 217 -9.52 21.36 1.73
N ILE A 218 -8.38 21.71 2.40
CA ILE A 218 -7.81 20.95 3.53
C ILE A 218 -8.19 21.65 4.83
#